data_d4e3f969099c4cd5bc76a5025f44aba1
#
_entry.id   d4e3f969099c4cd5bc76a5025f44aba1
#
_cell.length_a   1.000
_cell.length_b   1.000
_cell.length_c   1.000
_cell.angle_alpha   90.00
_cell.angle_beta   90.00
_cell.angle_gamma   90.00
#
_symmetry.space_group_name_H-M   'P 1'
#
loop_
_entity.id
_entity.type
_entity.pdbx_description
1 polymer ?
#
loop_
_entity_poly.entity_id
_entity_poly.type
_entity_poly.pdbx_seq_one_letter_code
_entity_poly.pdbx_strand_id
1 'polypeptide(L)'
;MNVLIYFIIAVLFAVLIFWTWNNTKDFEETSERVIFIVVGIILIAIVTLIYFSISKAGITYPKVEMVKQVRKMVVLLFTPINGFLSLPHIASLKMKIKLKIEDEEKLKKKIIIFGIVFVVATIVEINYMKDFQNGIIQMLNSK
;
A
#
# COMPACT_ATOMS: atom_id res chain seq x y z
N MET A 1 -12.09 16.99 11.49
CA MET A 1 -11.18 15.82 11.56
C MET A 1 -9.76 16.32 11.53
N ASN A 2 -8.96 15.79 12.41
CA ASN A 2 -7.79 16.42 12.97
C ASN A 2 -6.67 16.71 11.99
N VAL A 3 -6.25 17.96 11.92
CA VAL A 3 -4.99 18.43 11.30
C VAL A 3 -3.82 17.49 11.64
N LEU A 4 -3.83 16.90 12.84
CA LEU A 4 -2.85 15.90 13.27
C LEU A 4 -2.80 14.66 12.36
N ILE A 5 -3.93 14.14 11.90
CA ILE A 5 -3.98 12.96 11.01
C ILE A 5 -3.36 13.29 9.65
N TYR A 6 -3.69 14.45 9.10
CA TYR A 6 -3.08 14.90 7.83
C TYR A 6 -1.58 15.09 7.97
N PHE A 7 -1.14 15.63 9.10
CA PHE A 7 0.28 15.80 9.39
C PHE A 7 1.00 14.45 9.48
N ILE A 8 0.44 13.46 10.19
CA ILE A 8 1.00 12.11 10.29
C ILE A 8 1.09 11.45 8.91
N ILE A 9 0.03 11.55 8.10
CA ILE A 9 0.01 11.01 6.74
C ILE A 9 1.11 11.68 5.90
N ALA A 10 1.21 13.00 5.95
CA ALA A 10 2.24 13.75 5.19
C ALA A 10 3.66 13.35 5.60
N VAL A 11 3.92 13.15 6.91
CA VAL A 11 5.22 12.70 7.41
C VAL A 11 5.54 11.27 6.95
N LEU A 12 4.57 10.35 7.02
CA LEU A 12 4.74 8.99 6.53
C LEU A 12 5.07 8.97 5.02
N PHE A 13 4.40 9.80 4.25
CA PHE A 13 4.68 9.93 2.82
C PHE A 13 6.06 10.49 2.54
N ALA A 14 6.46 11.54 3.25
CA ALA A 14 7.80 12.11 3.11
C ALA A 14 8.89 11.09 3.43
N VAL A 15 8.72 10.31 4.51
CA VAL A 15 9.65 9.25 4.91
C VAL A 15 9.74 8.16 3.84
N LEU A 16 8.61 7.71 3.30
CA LEU A 16 8.59 6.65 2.28
C LEU A 16 9.17 7.11 0.94
N ILE A 17 8.91 8.36 0.53
CA ILE A 17 9.52 8.95 -0.66
C ILE A 17 11.03 9.06 -0.48
N PHE A 18 11.48 9.56 0.67
CA PHE A 18 12.90 9.67 1.00
C PHE A 18 13.58 8.31 1.01
N TRP A 19 12.92 7.30 1.61
CA TRP A 19 13.43 5.93 1.63
C TRP A 19 13.53 5.34 0.23
N THR A 20 12.52 5.51 -0.62
CA THR A 20 12.55 5.08 -2.03
C THR A 20 13.67 5.80 -2.79
N TRP A 21 13.80 7.11 -2.59
CA TRP A 21 14.88 7.91 -3.18
C TRP A 21 16.26 7.38 -2.79
N ASN A 22 16.45 7.08 -1.51
CA ASN A 22 17.73 6.58 -1.02
C ASN A 22 18.06 5.17 -1.55
N ASN A 23 17.05 4.29 -1.69
CA ASN A 23 17.26 2.95 -2.24
C ASN A 23 17.44 2.92 -3.77
N THR A 24 17.11 4.00 -4.46
CA THR A 24 17.30 4.12 -5.92
C THR A 24 18.50 4.99 -6.30
N LYS A 25 19.27 5.50 -5.35
CA LYS A 25 20.41 6.42 -5.61
C LYS A 25 21.49 5.79 -6.46
N ASP A 26 21.66 4.47 -6.37
CA ASP A 26 22.69 3.73 -7.11
C ASP A 26 22.24 3.32 -8.53
N PHE A 27 21.03 3.69 -8.97
CA PHE A 27 20.64 3.52 -10.36
C PHE A 27 21.44 4.48 -11.25
N GLU A 28 22.08 3.93 -12.28
CA GLU A 28 22.87 4.73 -13.24
C GLU A 28 21.99 5.65 -14.07
N GLU A 29 20.79 5.20 -14.44
CA GLU A 29 19.85 6.00 -15.22
C GLU A 29 18.88 6.76 -14.32
N THR A 30 18.94 8.08 -14.40
CA THR A 30 18.02 8.98 -13.70
C THR A 30 16.56 8.70 -14.06
N SER A 31 16.30 8.26 -15.31
CA SER A 31 14.96 7.90 -15.78
C SER A 31 14.32 6.76 -14.96
N GLU A 32 15.06 5.71 -14.65
CA GLU A 32 14.55 4.60 -13.83
C GLU A 32 14.22 5.05 -12.40
N ARG A 33 15.06 5.90 -11.83
CA ARG A 33 14.83 6.50 -10.51
C ARG A 33 13.56 7.33 -10.48
N VAL A 34 13.35 8.15 -11.50
CA VAL A 34 12.17 8.98 -11.66
C VAL A 34 10.90 8.12 -11.77
N ILE A 35 10.94 7.00 -12.52
CA ILE A 35 9.80 6.08 -12.64
C ILE A 35 9.39 5.54 -11.27
N PHE A 36 10.33 5.10 -10.43
CA PHE A 36 10.01 4.60 -9.08
C PHE A 36 9.36 5.67 -8.22
N ILE A 37 9.82 6.91 -8.30
CA ILE A 37 9.27 8.04 -7.54
C ILE A 37 7.87 8.38 -8.05
N VAL A 38 7.66 8.43 -9.37
CA VAL A 38 6.35 8.71 -9.96
C VAL A 38 5.33 7.64 -9.58
N VAL A 39 5.70 6.36 -9.63
CA VAL A 39 4.83 5.26 -9.17
C VAL A 39 4.49 5.44 -7.69
N GLY A 40 5.46 5.79 -6.85
CA GLY A 40 5.23 6.08 -5.43
C GLY A 40 4.22 7.22 -5.24
N ILE A 41 4.36 8.31 -5.96
CA ILE A 41 3.43 9.47 -5.92
C ILE A 41 2.02 9.06 -6.35
N ILE A 42 1.89 8.26 -7.41
CA ILE A 42 0.58 7.75 -7.88
C ILE A 42 -0.09 6.90 -6.80
N LEU A 43 0.65 6.00 -6.17
CA LEU A 43 0.13 5.16 -5.09
C LEU A 43 -0.34 6.00 -3.89
N ILE A 44 0.43 7.05 -3.54
CA ILE A 44 0.04 8.03 -2.51
C ILE A 44 -1.27 8.72 -2.86
N ALA A 45 -1.40 9.19 -4.09
CA ALA A 45 -2.62 9.85 -4.55
C ALA A 45 -3.84 8.93 -4.45
N ILE A 46 -3.70 7.66 -4.84
CA ILE A 46 -4.76 6.65 -4.71
C ILE A 46 -5.15 6.45 -3.24
N VAL A 47 -4.19 6.27 -2.34
CA VAL A 47 -4.42 6.13 -0.89
C VAL A 47 -5.18 7.34 -0.34
N THR A 48 -4.76 8.54 -0.72
CA THR A 48 -5.39 9.79 -0.28
C THR A 48 -6.85 9.88 -0.76
N LEU A 49 -7.13 9.57 -2.02
CA LEU A 49 -8.49 9.57 -2.58
C LEU A 49 -9.39 8.56 -1.87
N ILE A 50 -8.91 7.36 -1.60
CA ILE A 50 -9.68 6.34 -0.89
C ILE A 50 -9.94 6.79 0.56
N TYR A 51 -8.95 7.40 1.22
CA TYR A 51 -9.13 7.95 2.56
C TYR A 51 -10.23 9.01 2.63
N PHE A 52 -10.27 9.94 1.69
CA PHE A 52 -11.37 10.93 1.60
C PHE A 52 -12.72 10.27 1.36
N SER A 53 -12.76 9.22 0.53
CA SER A 53 -13.98 8.46 0.26
C SER A 53 -14.50 7.75 1.51
N ILE A 54 -13.63 7.17 2.34
CA ILE A 54 -13.98 6.56 3.64
C ILE A 54 -14.57 7.62 4.58
N SER A 55 -13.92 8.77 4.68
CA SER A 55 -14.37 9.88 5.52
C SER A 55 -15.78 10.35 5.13
N LYS A 56 -16.06 10.44 3.83
CA LYS A 56 -17.35 10.84 3.30
C LYS A 56 -18.44 9.77 3.54
N ALA A 57 -18.10 8.50 3.44
CA ALA A 57 -19.03 7.39 3.67
C ALA A 57 -19.61 7.40 5.10
N GLY A 58 -18.84 7.82 6.09
CA GLY A 58 -19.29 7.94 7.49
C GLY A 58 -20.43 8.95 7.70
N ILE A 59 -20.62 9.90 6.76
CA ILE A 59 -21.65 10.94 6.83
C ILE A 59 -22.87 10.55 5.99
N THR A 60 -22.69 9.76 4.93
CA THR A 60 -23.68 9.57 3.86
C THR A 60 -24.57 8.34 4.09
N TYR A 61 -24.07 7.29 4.76
CA TYR A 61 -24.74 6.00 4.84
C TYR A 61 -25.30 5.66 6.23
N PRO A 62 -26.42 4.88 6.32
CA PRO A 62 -26.85 4.25 7.57
C PRO A 62 -25.78 3.36 8.18
N LYS A 63 -25.79 3.16 9.49
CA LYS A 63 -24.70 2.48 10.24
C LYS A 63 -24.23 1.16 9.62
N VAL A 64 -25.14 0.24 9.29
CA VAL A 64 -24.79 -1.07 8.72
C VAL A 64 -24.21 -0.95 7.31
N GLU A 65 -24.82 -0.11 6.47
CA GLU A 65 -24.34 0.11 5.11
C GLU A 65 -23.01 0.86 5.11
N MET A 66 -22.81 1.80 6.02
CA MET A 66 -21.55 2.49 6.24
C MET A 66 -20.42 1.50 6.53
N VAL A 67 -20.63 0.51 7.42
CA VAL A 67 -19.63 -0.50 7.74
C VAL A 67 -19.23 -1.30 6.51
N LYS A 68 -20.20 -1.69 5.67
CA LYS A 68 -19.91 -2.42 4.41
C LYS A 68 -19.14 -1.57 3.41
N GLN A 69 -19.50 -0.30 3.24
CA GLN A 69 -18.82 0.61 2.31
C GLN A 69 -17.40 0.93 2.78
N VAL A 70 -17.23 1.22 4.07
CA VAL A 70 -15.91 1.46 4.67
C VAL A 70 -15.01 0.24 4.48
N ARG A 71 -15.52 -0.98 4.71
CA ARG A 71 -14.74 -2.20 4.47
C ARG A 71 -14.26 -2.31 3.02
N LYS A 72 -15.16 -2.09 2.05
CA LYS A 72 -14.77 -2.15 0.62
C LYS A 72 -13.64 -1.18 0.31
N MET A 73 -13.72 0.04 0.84
CA MET A 73 -12.69 1.07 0.64
C MET A 73 -11.38 0.73 1.33
N VAL A 74 -11.43 0.18 2.55
CA VAL A 74 -10.21 -0.25 3.28
C VAL A 74 -9.53 -1.42 2.58
N VAL A 75 -10.29 -2.38 2.04
CA VAL A 75 -9.73 -3.47 1.22
C VAL A 75 -9.04 -2.91 -0.03
N LEU A 76 -9.61 -1.91 -0.68
CA LEU A 76 -8.98 -1.25 -1.82
C LEU A 76 -7.68 -0.50 -1.45
N LEU A 77 -7.51 -0.12 -0.17
CA LEU A 77 -6.27 0.49 0.32
C LEU A 77 -5.11 -0.48 0.42
N PHE A 78 -5.36 -1.76 0.70
CA PHE A 78 -4.28 -2.73 0.94
C PHE A 78 -3.36 -2.89 -0.27
N THR A 79 -3.90 -2.98 -1.48
CA THR A 79 -3.10 -3.14 -2.69
C THR A 79 -2.13 -1.98 -2.91
N PRO A 80 -2.54 -0.71 -2.94
CA PRO A 80 -1.61 0.40 -3.12
C PRO A 80 -0.65 0.60 -1.93
N ILE A 81 -1.08 0.31 -0.70
CA ILE A 81 -0.19 0.39 0.47
C ILE A 81 0.90 -0.69 0.38
N ASN A 82 0.52 -1.94 0.13
CA ASN A 82 1.47 -3.04 -0.03
C ASN A 82 2.41 -2.79 -1.22
N GLY A 83 1.88 -2.28 -2.34
CA GLY A 83 2.67 -1.89 -3.50
C GLY A 83 3.70 -0.81 -3.14
N PHE A 84 3.30 0.22 -2.42
CA PHE A 84 4.17 1.30 -2.01
C PHE A 84 5.29 0.83 -1.07
N LEU A 85 4.96 0.01 -0.07
CA LEU A 85 5.94 -0.58 0.85
C LEU A 85 6.92 -1.52 0.14
N SER A 86 6.50 -2.12 -0.97
CA SER A 86 7.32 -3.03 -1.78
C SER A 86 8.29 -2.32 -2.72
N LEU A 87 8.04 -1.06 -3.08
CA LEU A 87 8.84 -0.33 -4.07
C LEU A 87 10.34 -0.29 -3.76
N PRO A 88 10.80 0.05 -2.53
CA PRO A 88 12.22 0.10 -2.22
C PRO A 88 12.88 -1.28 -2.33
N HIS A 89 12.14 -2.34 -1.99
CA HIS A 89 12.65 -3.71 -2.07
C HIS A 89 12.80 -4.18 -3.51
N ILE A 90 11.80 -3.91 -4.36
CA ILE A 90 11.84 -4.20 -5.80
C ILE A 90 12.98 -3.41 -6.45
N ALA A 91 13.15 -2.14 -6.11
CA ALA A 91 14.25 -1.32 -6.60
C ALA A 91 15.61 -1.92 -6.27
N SER A 92 15.80 -2.36 -5.02
CA SER A 92 17.04 -3.02 -4.57
C SER A 92 17.29 -4.32 -5.33
N LEU A 93 16.28 -5.16 -5.55
CA LEU A 93 16.43 -6.40 -6.31
C LEU A 93 16.79 -6.13 -7.78
N LYS A 94 16.13 -5.16 -8.42
CA LYS A 94 16.44 -4.76 -9.80
C LYS A 94 17.87 -4.27 -9.92
N MET A 95 18.34 -3.49 -8.95
CA MET A 95 19.71 -2.99 -8.89
C MET A 95 20.74 -4.14 -8.83
N LYS A 96 20.50 -5.14 -7.98
CA LYS A 96 21.39 -6.32 -7.87
C LYS A 96 21.47 -7.11 -9.15
N ILE A 97 20.38 -7.22 -9.92
CA ILE A 97 20.39 -7.85 -11.24
C ILE A 97 21.25 -7.04 -12.20
N LYS A 98 21.06 -5.72 -12.25
CA LYS A 98 21.78 -4.84 -13.16
C LYS A 98 23.29 -4.83 -12.90
N LEU A 99 23.70 -4.83 -11.63
CA LEU A 99 25.11 -4.84 -11.22
C LEU A 99 25.75 -6.23 -11.22
N LYS A 100 25.01 -7.27 -11.56
CA LYS A 100 25.49 -8.68 -11.56
C LYS A 100 26.14 -9.10 -10.23
N ILE A 101 25.63 -8.58 -9.10
CA ILE A 101 26.14 -8.87 -7.75
C ILE A 101 25.82 -10.30 -7.33
N GLU A 102 24.66 -10.80 -7.75
CA GLU A 102 24.22 -12.18 -7.51
C GLU A 102 23.82 -12.83 -8.84
N ASP A 103 23.73 -14.16 -8.84
CA ASP A 103 23.22 -14.94 -9.94
C ASP A 103 21.80 -14.48 -10.33
N GLU A 104 21.62 -14.12 -11.60
CA GLU A 104 20.37 -13.60 -12.14
C GLU A 104 19.18 -14.56 -11.90
N GLU A 105 19.44 -15.87 -11.98
CA GLU A 105 18.41 -16.88 -11.75
C GLU A 105 17.92 -16.89 -10.30
N LYS A 106 18.84 -16.74 -9.34
CA LYS A 106 18.50 -16.63 -7.92
C LYS A 106 17.69 -15.37 -7.62
N LEU A 107 18.05 -14.24 -8.24
CA LEU A 107 17.34 -12.98 -8.07
C LEU A 107 15.94 -13.04 -8.67
N LYS A 108 15.76 -13.63 -9.84
CA LYS A 108 14.43 -13.86 -10.43
C LYS A 108 13.56 -14.73 -9.52
N LYS A 109 14.10 -15.80 -8.92
CA LYS A 109 13.38 -16.63 -7.93
C LYS A 109 12.95 -15.81 -6.71
N LYS A 110 13.83 -14.94 -6.19
CA LYS A 110 13.49 -14.04 -5.06
C LYS A 110 12.33 -13.09 -5.43
N ILE A 111 12.31 -12.53 -6.63
CA ILE A 111 11.23 -11.65 -7.10
C ILE A 111 9.91 -12.41 -7.19
N ILE A 112 9.92 -13.64 -7.72
CA ILE A 112 8.73 -14.48 -7.82
C ILE A 112 8.19 -14.83 -6.43
N ILE A 113 9.05 -15.25 -5.50
CA ILE A 113 8.68 -15.56 -4.12
C ILE A 113 8.07 -14.31 -3.46
N PHE A 114 8.68 -13.16 -3.64
CA PHE A 114 8.16 -11.90 -3.12
C PHE A 114 6.78 -11.57 -3.67
N GLY A 115 6.56 -11.77 -4.97
CA GLY A 115 5.25 -11.60 -5.61
C GLY A 115 4.18 -12.54 -5.02
N ILE A 116 4.53 -13.81 -4.78
CA ILE A 116 3.63 -14.78 -4.14
C ILE A 116 3.29 -14.33 -2.72
N VAL A 117 4.28 -13.95 -1.91
CA VAL A 117 4.07 -13.45 -0.54
C VAL A 117 3.17 -12.22 -0.53
N PHE A 118 3.37 -11.29 -1.46
CA PHE A 118 2.53 -10.12 -1.63
C PHE A 118 1.06 -10.48 -1.87
N VAL A 119 0.80 -11.40 -2.81
CA VAL A 119 -0.56 -11.87 -3.13
C VAL A 119 -1.20 -12.56 -1.93
N VAL A 120 -0.47 -13.46 -1.27
CA VAL A 120 -0.96 -14.19 -0.09
C VAL A 120 -1.29 -13.20 1.05
N ALA A 121 -0.41 -12.25 1.33
CA ALA A 121 -0.64 -11.22 2.35
C ALA A 121 -1.92 -10.41 2.05
N THR A 122 -2.10 -9.99 0.81
CA THR A 122 -3.30 -9.25 0.38
C THR A 122 -4.57 -10.09 0.57
N ILE A 123 -4.55 -11.37 0.25
CA ILE A 123 -5.70 -12.28 0.46
C ILE A 123 -6.02 -12.42 1.95
N VAL A 124 -5.00 -12.59 2.80
CA VAL A 124 -5.17 -12.68 4.26
C VAL A 124 -5.79 -11.41 4.83
N GLU A 125 -5.29 -10.24 4.41
CA GLU A 125 -5.82 -8.92 4.82
C GLU A 125 -7.30 -8.76 4.43
N ILE A 126 -7.67 -9.16 3.20
CA ILE A 126 -9.06 -9.12 2.71
C ILE A 126 -9.97 -10.00 3.58
N ASN A 127 -9.56 -11.22 3.88
CA ASN A 127 -10.34 -12.15 4.70
C ASN A 127 -10.49 -11.63 6.13
N TYR A 128 -9.42 -11.13 6.74
CA TYR A 128 -9.45 -10.53 8.07
C TYR A 128 -10.46 -9.37 8.15
N MET A 129 -10.47 -8.51 7.15
CA MET A 129 -11.41 -7.38 7.10
C MET A 129 -12.87 -7.82 6.91
N LYS A 130 -13.10 -8.95 6.24
CA LYS A 130 -14.45 -9.55 6.13
C LYS A 130 -14.95 -10.03 7.49
N ASP A 131 -14.13 -10.72 8.25
CA ASP A 131 -14.48 -11.21 9.59
C ASP A 131 -14.69 -10.07 10.58
N PHE A 132 -13.83 -9.05 10.53
CA PHE A 132 -13.98 -7.83 11.32
C PHE A 132 -15.30 -7.10 11.02
N GLN A 133 -15.67 -6.96 9.73
CA GLN A 133 -16.97 -6.39 9.32
C GLN A 133 -18.14 -7.17 9.93
N ASN A 134 -18.11 -8.49 9.83
CA ASN A 134 -19.20 -9.33 10.33
C ASN A 134 -19.36 -9.19 11.85
N GLY A 135 -18.27 -9.12 12.59
CA GLY A 135 -18.27 -8.86 14.03
C GLY A 135 -18.92 -7.53 14.39
N ILE A 136 -18.58 -6.45 13.68
CA ILE A 136 -19.18 -5.13 13.91
C ILE A 136 -20.68 -5.12 13.60
N ILE A 137 -21.10 -5.74 12.49
CA ILE A 137 -22.53 -5.81 12.12
C ILE A 137 -23.32 -6.59 13.18
N GLN A 138 -22.79 -7.70 13.70
CA GLN A 138 -23.42 -8.44 14.79
C GLN A 138 -23.60 -7.55 16.04
N MET A 139 -22.59 -6.79 16.43
CA MET A 139 -22.70 -5.86 17.56
C MET A 139 -23.74 -4.77 17.35
N LEU A 140 -23.90 -4.29 16.10
CA LEU A 140 -24.91 -3.28 15.78
C LEU A 140 -26.33 -3.81 15.81
N ASN A 141 -26.53 -5.09 15.47
CA ASN A 141 -27.82 -5.74 15.43
C ASN A 141 -28.24 -6.31 16.81
N SER A 142 -27.33 -6.41 17.77
CA SER A 142 -27.60 -6.90 19.13
C SER A 142 -28.04 -5.81 20.12
N LYS A 143 -28.07 -4.56 19.68
CA LYS A 143 -28.56 -3.38 20.42
C LYS A 143 -29.89 -2.93 19.89
#